data_44f1150e5341220ffc2eaf041972cd06
#
_entry.id   44f1150e5341220ffc2eaf041972cd06
#
_cell.length_a   1.000
_cell.length_b   1.000
_cell.length_c   1.000
_cell.angle_alpha   90.00
_cell.angle_beta   90.00
_cell.angle_gamma   90.00
#
_symmetry.space_group_name_H-M   'P 1'
#
loop_
_entity.id
_entity.type
_entity.pdbx_description
1 polymer ?
#
loop_
_entity_poly.entity_id
_entity_poly.type
_entity_poly.pdbx_seq_one_letter_code
_entity_poly.pdbx_strand_id
1 'polypeptide(L)'
;MDRRRELLERKVELERMLAEYKESNRIQFFQPFEHQQRTLDLINAGKKVVLLQGANQIGKTTLGAVVVGSACLGIQPWDMRPTVWGKRKVECRIICQDWEHHADGVIVPELKRWLPKGRYVVRKNNIGVEAYWEFPETGSTIELMTDSQPTELHEGW
;
A
#
# COMPACT_ATOMS: atom_id res chain seq x y z
N MET A 1 14.83 45.15 5.60
CA MET A 1 15.11 44.13 4.51
C MET A 1 15.28 42.69 5.05
N ASP A 2 15.66 42.55 6.28
CA ASP A 2 15.98 41.25 6.92
C ASP A 2 14.77 40.32 7.08
N ARG A 3 13.66 40.81 7.62
CA ARG A 3 12.45 40.00 7.90
C ARG A 3 11.85 39.30 6.66
N ARG A 4 11.90 39.94 5.49
CA ARG A 4 11.37 39.34 4.24
C ARG A 4 12.26 38.18 3.78
N ARG A 5 13.56 38.31 3.93
CA ARG A 5 14.53 37.28 3.60
C ARG A 5 14.37 36.07 4.52
N GLU A 6 14.25 36.33 5.83
CA GLU A 6 14.02 35.27 6.83
C GLU A 6 12.72 34.49 6.56
N LEU A 7 11.62 35.18 6.19
CA LEU A 7 10.35 34.55 5.83
C LEU A 7 10.47 33.70 4.55
N LEU A 8 11.24 34.14 3.57
CA LEU A 8 11.48 33.36 2.35
C LEU A 8 12.30 32.10 2.63
N GLU A 9 13.37 32.23 3.43
CA GLU A 9 14.21 31.09 3.81
C GLU A 9 13.38 30.06 4.61
N ARG A 10 12.55 30.51 5.54
CA ARG A 10 11.64 29.62 6.28
C ARG A 10 10.58 28.96 5.40
N LYS A 11 10.06 29.68 4.41
CA LYS A 11 9.12 29.10 3.43
C LYS A 11 9.75 27.98 2.65
N VAL A 12 10.96 28.20 2.09
CA VAL A 12 11.70 27.18 1.34
C VAL A 12 11.97 25.94 2.20
N GLU A 13 12.38 26.15 3.46
CA GLU A 13 12.62 25.02 4.37
C GLU A 13 11.35 24.23 4.67
N LEU A 14 10.21 24.91 4.90
CA LEU A 14 8.92 24.24 5.12
C LEU A 14 8.45 23.47 3.87
N GLU A 15 8.65 24.03 2.69
CA GLU A 15 8.33 23.35 1.41
C GLU A 15 9.19 22.09 1.24
N ARG A 16 10.48 22.14 1.57
CA ARG A 16 11.37 20.97 1.56
C ARG A 16 10.89 19.90 2.54
N MET A 17 10.63 20.26 3.79
CA MET A 17 10.12 19.33 4.81
C MET A 17 8.80 18.70 4.39
N LEU A 18 7.90 19.47 3.78
CA LEU A 18 6.63 18.96 3.29
C LEU A 18 6.82 17.97 2.12
N ALA A 19 7.76 18.25 1.23
CA ALA A 19 8.08 17.34 0.13
C ALA A 19 8.66 16.01 0.65
N GLU A 20 9.59 16.05 1.59
CA GLU A 20 10.15 14.87 2.26
C GLU A 20 9.09 14.07 3.00
N TYR A 21 8.19 14.75 3.71
CA TYR A 21 7.07 14.10 4.40
C TYR A 21 6.11 13.41 3.42
N LYS A 22 5.76 14.08 2.32
CA LYS A 22 4.90 13.48 1.28
C LYS A 22 5.56 12.29 0.62
N GLU A 23 6.87 12.33 0.40
CA GLU A 23 7.59 11.20 -0.18
C GLU A 23 7.65 9.99 0.75
N SER A 24 7.88 10.21 2.05
CA SER A 24 7.92 9.14 3.04
C SER A 24 6.53 8.58 3.43
N ASN A 25 5.46 9.31 3.14
CA ASN A 25 4.08 8.95 3.49
C ASN A 25 3.14 8.96 2.29
N ARG A 26 3.60 8.51 1.12
CA ARG A 26 2.87 8.59 -0.15
C ARG A 26 1.44 8.07 -0.07
N ILE A 27 1.20 6.99 0.66
CA ILE A 27 -0.12 6.38 0.79
C ILE A 27 -1.16 7.36 1.34
N GLN A 28 -0.77 8.28 2.23
CA GLN A 28 -1.69 9.28 2.80
C GLN A 28 -2.12 10.36 1.79
N PHE A 29 -1.35 10.51 0.70
CA PHE A 29 -1.60 11.48 -0.36
C PHE A 29 -2.09 10.82 -1.65
N PHE A 30 -2.51 9.55 -1.57
CA PHE A 30 -3.04 8.84 -2.72
C PHE A 30 -4.33 9.49 -3.21
N GLN A 31 -4.35 9.83 -4.50
CA GLN A 31 -5.53 10.35 -5.20
C GLN A 31 -5.89 9.36 -6.31
N PRO A 32 -7.01 8.67 -6.20
CA PRO A 32 -7.44 7.70 -7.20
C PRO A 32 -7.88 8.38 -8.49
N PHE A 33 -7.59 7.74 -9.62
CA PHE A 33 -8.26 8.07 -10.87
C PHE A 33 -9.73 7.64 -10.81
N GLU A 34 -10.57 8.17 -11.71
CA GLU A 34 -12.02 7.88 -11.71
C GLU A 34 -12.35 6.38 -11.75
N HIS A 35 -11.63 5.61 -12.58
CA HIS A 35 -11.82 4.16 -12.65
C HIS A 35 -11.36 3.42 -11.39
N GLN A 36 -10.35 3.93 -10.71
CA GLN A 36 -9.90 3.41 -9.41
C GLN A 36 -10.90 3.75 -8.31
N GLN A 37 -11.45 4.96 -8.33
CA GLN A 37 -12.48 5.38 -7.37
C GLN A 37 -13.69 4.47 -7.41
N ARG A 38 -14.17 4.07 -8.58
CA ARG A 38 -15.27 3.11 -8.72
C ARG A 38 -14.97 1.77 -8.03
N THR A 39 -13.73 1.30 -8.12
CA THR A 39 -13.30 0.08 -7.41
C THR A 39 -13.30 0.27 -5.91
N LEU A 40 -12.78 1.40 -5.44
CA LEU A 40 -12.78 1.75 -4.01
C LEU A 40 -14.19 1.90 -3.45
N ASP A 41 -15.12 2.45 -4.21
CA ASP A 41 -16.54 2.57 -3.81
C ASP A 41 -17.19 1.20 -3.61
N LEU A 42 -16.87 0.21 -4.46
CA LEU A 42 -17.33 -1.17 -4.27
C LEU A 42 -16.76 -1.81 -3.01
N ILE A 43 -15.48 -1.58 -2.72
CA ILE A 43 -14.83 -2.05 -1.49
C ILE A 43 -15.49 -1.38 -0.28
N ASN A 44 -15.70 -0.07 -0.31
CA ASN A 44 -16.35 0.69 0.75
C ASN A 44 -17.82 0.26 0.98
N ALA A 45 -18.50 -0.19 -0.08
CA ALA A 45 -19.84 -0.76 0.00
C ALA A 45 -19.84 -2.21 0.56
N GLY A 46 -18.69 -2.74 0.98
CA GLY A 46 -18.57 -4.07 1.59
C GLY A 46 -18.69 -5.22 0.60
N LYS A 47 -18.42 -4.99 -0.69
CA LYS A 47 -18.42 -6.07 -1.69
C LYS A 47 -17.27 -7.04 -1.38
N LYS A 48 -17.62 -8.33 -1.24
CA LYS A 48 -16.66 -9.40 -0.89
C LYS A 48 -15.72 -9.76 -2.05
N VAL A 49 -16.20 -9.61 -3.29
CA VAL A 49 -15.42 -9.89 -4.50
C VAL A 49 -15.52 -8.69 -5.42
N VAL A 50 -14.38 -8.17 -5.82
CA VAL A 50 -14.27 -7.06 -6.78
C VAL A 50 -13.28 -7.49 -7.86
N LEU A 51 -13.72 -7.51 -9.11
CA LEU A 51 -12.89 -7.80 -10.28
C LEU A 51 -12.53 -6.50 -10.99
N LEU A 52 -11.24 -6.20 -11.06
CA LEU A 52 -10.71 -5.05 -11.79
C LEU A 52 -10.03 -5.53 -13.07
N GLN A 53 -10.69 -5.31 -14.20
CA GLN A 53 -10.14 -5.57 -15.52
C GLN A 53 -9.74 -4.25 -16.20
N GLY A 54 -8.69 -4.30 -17.00
CA GLY A 54 -8.23 -3.13 -17.75
C GLY A 54 -6.89 -3.37 -18.42
N ALA A 55 -6.53 -2.44 -19.32
CA ALA A 55 -5.25 -2.45 -20.01
C ALA A 55 -4.05 -2.41 -19.04
N ASN A 56 -2.87 -2.68 -19.55
CA ASN A 56 -1.64 -2.47 -18.78
C ASN A 56 -1.46 -0.97 -18.47
N GLN A 57 -0.74 -0.68 -17.39
CA GLN A 57 -0.38 0.67 -16.95
C GLN A 57 -1.53 1.60 -16.49
N ILE A 58 -2.74 1.08 -16.28
CA ILE A 58 -3.84 1.86 -15.67
C ILE A 58 -3.78 1.93 -14.14
N GLY A 59 -2.69 1.47 -13.53
CA GLY A 59 -2.49 1.56 -12.09
C GLY A 59 -3.20 0.49 -11.26
N LYS A 60 -3.49 -0.69 -11.82
CA LYS A 60 -4.09 -1.83 -11.07
C LYS A 60 -3.22 -2.25 -9.88
N THR A 61 -1.93 -2.45 -10.12
CA THR A 61 -0.97 -2.86 -9.08
C THR A 61 -0.83 -1.78 -8.00
N THR A 62 -0.74 -0.53 -8.41
CA THR A 62 -0.75 0.62 -7.49
C THR A 62 -1.99 0.63 -6.61
N LEU A 63 -3.18 0.47 -7.21
CA LEU A 63 -4.42 0.42 -6.45
C LEU A 63 -4.41 -0.75 -5.47
N GLY A 64 -3.98 -1.94 -5.89
CA GLY A 64 -3.85 -3.11 -5.03
C GLY A 64 -2.93 -2.86 -3.84
N ALA A 65 -1.73 -2.32 -4.08
CA ALA A 65 -0.76 -1.99 -3.03
C ALA A 65 -1.31 -0.95 -2.04
N VAL A 66 -2.00 0.08 -2.54
CA VAL A 66 -2.63 1.12 -1.70
C VAL A 66 -3.77 0.55 -0.87
N VAL A 67 -4.65 -0.27 -1.45
CA VAL A 67 -5.78 -0.90 -0.73
C VAL A 67 -5.28 -1.81 0.37
N VAL A 68 -4.35 -2.72 0.06
CA VAL A 68 -3.78 -3.65 1.04
C VAL A 68 -3.02 -2.92 2.13
N GLY A 69 -2.17 -1.96 1.75
CA GLY A 69 -1.42 -1.14 2.70
C GLY A 69 -2.34 -0.30 3.60
N SER A 70 -3.39 0.28 3.05
CA SER A 70 -4.38 1.06 3.82
C SER A 70 -5.14 0.18 4.81
N ALA A 71 -5.52 -1.03 4.40
CA ALA A 71 -6.14 -2.01 5.29
C ALA A 71 -5.23 -2.35 6.47
N CYS A 72 -3.95 -2.65 6.20
CA CYS A 72 -2.97 -3.00 7.23
C CYS A 72 -2.63 -1.83 8.16
N LEU A 73 -2.63 -0.60 7.65
CA LEU A 73 -2.39 0.62 8.44
C LEU A 73 -3.63 1.14 9.14
N GLY A 74 -4.82 0.64 8.81
CA GLY A 74 -6.11 1.11 9.34
C GLY A 74 -6.45 2.53 8.88
N ILE A 75 -6.06 2.92 7.68
CA ILE A 75 -6.30 4.25 7.09
C ILE A 75 -7.11 4.14 5.79
N GLN A 76 -7.73 5.25 5.38
CA GLN A 76 -8.49 5.34 4.13
C GLN A 76 -8.29 6.73 3.52
N PRO A 77 -7.11 6.98 2.90
CA PRO A 77 -6.71 8.33 2.50
C PRO A 77 -7.54 8.94 1.37
N TRP A 78 -8.23 8.13 0.57
CA TRP A 78 -9.08 8.56 -0.55
C TRP A 78 -10.51 8.94 -0.14
N ASP A 79 -10.85 8.74 1.13
CA ASP A 79 -12.20 9.01 1.63
C ASP A 79 -12.12 9.51 3.07
N MET A 80 -12.88 10.54 3.40
CA MET A 80 -12.95 11.10 4.75
C MET A 80 -13.81 10.26 5.71
N ARG A 81 -14.55 9.27 5.19
CA ARG A 81 -15.33 8.33 6.01
C ARG A 81 -14.39 7.41 6.80
N PRO A 82 -14.85 6.88 7.94
CA PRO A 82 -14.10 5.85 8.64
C PRO A 82 -13.78 4.66 7.72
N THR A 83 -12.57 4.13 7.84
CA THR A 83 -12.16 2.96 7.04
C THR A 83 -13.05 1.76 7.34
N VAL A 84 -13.41 1.01 6.31
CA VAL A 84 -14.19 -0.24 6.43
C VAL A 84 -13.46 -1.33 7.23
N TRP A 85 -12.13 -1.25 7.31
CA TRP A 85 -11.32 -2.19 8.09
C TRP A 85 -11.19 -1.79 9.56
N GLY A 86 -11.38 -0.51 9.90
CA GLY A 86 -11.17 0.00 11.25
C GLY A 86 -9.70 -0.06 11.69
N LYS A 87 -9.48 -0.11 13.00
CA LYS A 87 -8.16 -0.34 13.62
C LYS A 87 -7.95 -1.79 14.06
N ARG A 88 -8.64 -2.73 13.43
CA ARG A 88 -8.49 -4.16 13.72
C ARG A 88 -7.30 -4.75 12.98
N LYS A 89 -6.77 -5.85 13.48
CA LYS A 89 -5.82 -6.69 12.76
C LYS A 89 -6.43 -7.17 11.44
N VAL A 90 -5.69 -7.01 10.36
CA VAL A 90 -6.05 -7.48 9.02
C VAL A 90 -4.92 -8.37 8.50
N GLU A 91 -5.29 -9.51 7.96
CA GLU A 91 -4.36 -10.44 7.33
C GLU A 91 -4.63 -10.42 5.82
N CYS A 92 -3.68 -9.91 5.06
CA CYS A 92 -3.77 -9.77 3.62
C CYS A 92 -2.88 -10.79 2.93
N ARG A 93 -3.38 -11.35 1.84
CA ARG A 93 -2.60 -12.22 0.98
C ARG A 93 -2.60 -11.68 -0.45
N ILE A 94 -1.40 -11.64 -1.05
CA ILE A 94 -1.21 -11.26 -2.45
C ILE A 94 -0.68 -12.49 -3.18
N ILE A 95 -1.45 -13.00 -4.14
CA ILE A 95 -1.04 -14.15 -4.96
C ILE A 95 -0.43 -13.60 -6.25
N CYS A 96 0.81 -13.97 -6.49
CA CYS A 96 1.61 -13.58 -7.65
C CYS A 96 1.76 -14.77 -8.60
N GLN A 97 2.04 -14.51 -9.86
CA GLN A 97 2.30 -15.56 -10.82
C GLN A 97 3.61 -16.31 -10.53
N ASP A 98 4.67 -15.55 -10.20
CA ASP A 98 5.99 -16.08 -9.87
C ASP A 98 6.70 -15.19 -8.86
N TRP A 99 7.81 -15.71 -8.28
CA TRP A 99 8.60 -15.01 -7.27
C TRP A 99 9.52 -13.95 -7.86
N GLU A 100 10.15 -14.22 -8.99
CA GLU A 100 11.22 -13.40 -9.53
C GLU A 100 10.69 -12.16 -10.26
N HIS A 101 9.80 -12.37 -11.22
CA HIS A 101 9.32 -11.26 -12.07
C HIS A 101 8.15 -10.52 -11.45
N HIS A 102 7.17 -11.27 -10.89
CA HIS A 102 5.97 -10.66 -10.34
C HIS A 102 6.12 -10.20 -8.89
N ALA A 103 6.51 -11.09 -7.98
CA ALA A 103 6.61 -10.72 -6.58
C ALA A 103 7.75 -9.73 -6.33
N ASP A 104 9.00 -10.11 -6.64
CA ASP A 104 10.18 -9.28 -6.39
C ASP A 104 10.31 -8.12 -7.39
N GLY A 105 9.97 -8.37 -8.66
CA GLY A 105 10.11 -7.38 -9.73
C GLY A 105 8.99 -6.31 -9.77
N VAL A 106 7.79 -6.61 -9.26
CA VAL A 106 6.63 -5.71 -9.39
C VAL A 106 5.99 -5.39 -8.05
N ILE A 107 5.58 -6.40 -7.27
CA ILE A 107 4.76 -6.18 -6.07
C ILE A 107 5.58 -5.60 -4.93
N VAL A 108 6.76 -6.14 -4.63
CA VAL A 108 7.64 -5.64 -3.56
C VAL A 108 8.06 -4.19 -3.80
N PRO A 109 8.53 -3.78 -4.99
CA PRO A 109 8.83 -2.38 -5.27
C PRO A 109 7.62 -1.45 -5.10
N GLU A 110 6.42 -1.89 -5.54
CA GLU A 110 5.23 -1.08 -5.43
C GLU A 110 4.76 -0.94 -3.97
N LEU A 111 4.83 -2.00 -3.16
CA LEU A 111 4.58 -1.91 -1.73
C LEU A 111 5.56 -0.94 -1.05
N LYS A 112 6.86 -1.05 -1.33
CA LYS A 112 7.88 -0.13 -0.80
C LYS A 112 7.68 1.32 -1.22
N ARG A 113 7.15 1.53 -2.41
CA ARG A 113 6.86 2.87 -2.94
C ARG A 113 5.73 3.56 -2.18
N TRP A 114 4.71 2.80 -1.78
CA TRP A 114 3.51 3.38 -1.17
C TRP A 114 3.50 3.31 0.35
N LEU A 115 4.06 2.26 0.93
CA LEU A 115 4.05 2.07 2.38
C LEU A 115 5.06 3.02 3.08
N PRO A 116 4.66 3.65 4.19
CA PRO A 116 5.53 4.52 4.96
C PRO A 116 6.67 3.73 5.61
N LYS A 117 7.90 4.14 5.32
CA LYS A 117 9.10 3.52 5.88
C LYS A 117 9.07 3.55 7.42
N GLY A 118 9.48 2.45 8.04
CA GLY A 118 9.52 2.33 9.50
C GLY A 118 8.19 1.92 10.16
N ARG A 119 7.10 1.82 9.38
CA ARG A 119 5.79 1.36 9.89
C ARG A 119 5.55 -0.13 9.69
N TYR A 120 6.49 -0.83 9.10
CA TYR A 120 6.43 -2.27 8.84
C TYR A 120 7.80 -2.94 8.99
N VAL A 121 7.78 -4.23 9.26
CA VAL A 121 8.95 -5.12 9.31
C VAL A 121 8.79 -6.16 8.21
N VAL A 122 9.87 -6.49 7.50
CA VAL A 122 9.84 -7.42 6.37
C VAL A 122 10.67 -8.65 6.68
N ARG A 123 10.16 -9.82 6.33
CA ARG A 123 10.90 -11.09 6.35
C ARG A 123 10.97 -11.68 4.96
N LYS A 124 12.12 -12.25 4.65
CA LYS A 124 12.36 -12.91 3.37
C LYS A 124 11.97 -14.40 3.45
N ASN A 125 11.52 -14.92 2.32
CA ASN A 125 11.33 -16.36 2.14
C ASN A 125 12.67 -17.08 1.88
N ASN A 126 12.62 -18.39 1.66
CA ASN A 126 13.80 -19.25 1.47
C ASN A 126 14.64 -18.90 0.23
N ILE A 127 14.08 -18.20 -0.74
CA ILE A 127 14.76 -17.76 -1.97
C ILE A 127 15.16 -16.28 -1.93
N GLY A 128 15.00 -15.62 -0.79
CA GLY A 128 15.47 -14.25 -0.57
C GLY A 128 14.48 -13.14 -0.94
N VAL A 129 13.26 -13.47 -1.39
CA VAL A 129 12.21 -12.49 -1.71
C VAL A 129 11.52 -12.01 -0.43
N GLU A 130 11.24 -10.73 -0.34
CA GLU A 130 10.53 -10.09 0.77
C GLU A 130 9.04 -10.47 0.75
N ALA A 131 8.72 -11.62 1.29
CA ALA A 131 7.42 -12.26 1.15
C ALA A 131 6.45 -12.02 2.32
N TYR A 132 6.95 -11.61 3.47
CA TYR A 132 6.12 -11.42 4.67
C TYR A 132 6.35 -10.04 5.27
N TRP A 133 5.28 -9.27 5.42
CA TRP A 133 5.28 -7.90 5.91
C TRP A 133 4.39 -7.80 7.14
N GLU A 134 4.91 -7.31 8.23
CA GLU A 134 4.22 -7.16 9.51
C GLU A 134 4.12 -5.69 9.89
N PHE A 135 2.96 -5.27 10.34
CA PHE A 135 2.67 -3.91 10.80
C PHE A 135 2.51 -3.93 12.32
N PRO A 136 3.56 -3.61 13.12
CA PRO A 136 3.54 -3.76 14.56
C PRO A 136 2.44 -2.95 15.26
N GLU A 137 2.06 -1.79 14.71
CA GLU A 137 1.05 -0.91 15.32
C GLU A 137 -0.37 -1.48 15.27
N THR A 138 -0.70 -2.27 14.25
CA THR A 138 -2.03 -2.86 14.08
C THR A 138 -2.04 -4.37 14.29
N GLY A 139 -0.86 -4.99 14.29
CA GLY A 139 -0.69 -6.45 14.24
C GLY A 139 -1.07 -7.06 12.89
N SER A 140 -1.30 -6.22 11.88
CA SER A 140 -1.70 -6.66 10.54
C SER A 140 -0.52 -7.23 9.76
N THR A 141 -0.82 -8.04 8.75
CA THR A 141 0.20 -8.69 7.92
C THR A 141 -0.17 -8.69 6.45
N ILE A 142 0.87 -8.66 5.60
CA ILE A 142 0.76 -8.97 4.18
C ILE A 142 1.67 -10.17 3.91
N GLU A 143 1.13 -11.21 3.29
CA GLU A 143 1.86 -12.38 2.81
C GLU A 143 1.81 -12.43 1.29
N LEU A 144 2.97 -12.59 0.66
CA LEU A 144 3.06 -12.86 -0.76
C LEU A 144 3.16 -14.37 -0.98
N MET A 145 2.40 -14.86 -1.93
CA MET A 145 2.40 -16.26 -2.38
C MET A 145 2.44 -16.32 -3.89
N THR A 146 2.72 -17.49 -4.44
CA THR A 146 2.62 -17.74 -5.88
C THR A 146 1.56 -18.80 -6.16
N ASP A 147 0.95 -18.73 -7.35
CA ASP A 147 -0.05 -19.69 -7.80
C ASP A 147 0.53 -21.10 -8.00
N SER A 148 1.85 -21.21 -8.16
CA SER A 148 2.57 -22.48 -8.25
C SER A 148 2.79 -23.19 -6.91
N GLN A 149 2.45 -22.57 -5.78
CA GLN A 149 2.54 -23.22 -4.48
C GLN A 149 1.42 -24.24 -4.28
N PRO A 150 1.66 -25.33 -3.50
CA PRO A 150 0.63 -26.33 -3.23
C PRO A 150 -0.66 -25.71 -2.66
N THR A 151 -1.81 -26.20 -3.10
CA THR A 151 -3.14 -25.71 -2.70
C THR A 151 -3.33 -25.70 -1.17
N GLU A 152 -2.74 -26.65 -0.48
CA GLU A 152 -2.78 -26.76 0.99
C GLU A 152 -2.24 -25.51 1.70
N LEU A 153 -1.28 -24.81 1.09
CA LEU A 153 -0.77 -23.54 1.63
C LEU A 153 -1.73 -22.38 1.39
N HIS A 154 -2.68 -22.53 0.45
CA HIS A 154 -3.69 -21.52 0.15
C HIS A 154 -4.95 -21.67 1.02
N GLU A 155 -5.18 -22.87 1.60
CA GLU A 155 -6.38 -23.22 2.36
C GLU A 155 -6.30 -22.92 3.87
N GLY A 156 -5.13 -22.55 4.38
CA GLY A 156 -4.83 -22.42 5.82
C GLY A 156 -5.31 -21.13 6.50
N TRP A 157 -6.44 -20.52 6.07
CA TRP A 157 -6.96 -19.26 6.65
C TRP A 157 -8.44 -19.32 6.94
#